data_a614c1e39935d79e83dacd32dc5fa162
#
_entry.id   a614c1e39935d79e83dacd32dc5fa162
#
_cell.length_a   1.000
_cell.length_b   1.000
_cell.length_c   1.000
_cell.angle_alpha   90.00
_cell.angle_beta   90.00
_cell.angle_gamma   90.00
#
_symmetry.space_group_name_H-M   'P 1'
#
loop_
_entity.id
_entity.type
_entity.pdbx_description
1 polymer ?
#
loop_
_entity_poly.entity_id
_entity_poly.type
_entity_poly.pdbx_seq_one_letter_code
_entity_poly.pdbx_strand_id
1 'polypeptide(L)'
;MAKTMQSGAAHPACGATGEVNPKQTPAGKKTLVLLATDSLGQGDAELGRKIVINFIKTMKEMGDDLWRLVLLNGGVKLAVEGSEVLPQLQELAEEGLGILVCGPCLKTFGLFEKKQVGELTSMLDIITSMQMAEKVVSLT
;
A
#
# COMPACT_ATOMS: atom_id res chain seq x y z
N MET A 1 -19.17 13.64 -0.97
CA MET A 1 -18.76 13.48 -1.43
C MET A 1 -18.41 13.38 -2.27
N ALA A 2 -18.27 13.08 -2.28
CA ALA A 2 -17.75 12.85 -3.11
C ALA A 2 -17.52 12.36 -3.82
N LYS A 3 -17.76 12.28 -4.03
CA LYS A 3 -17.57 11.84 -4.72
C LYS A 3 -17.20 12.00 -5.65
N THR A 4 -17.10 12.16 -5.87
CA THR A 4 -16.54 12.19 -6.79
C THR A 4 -16.03 12.52 -7.39
N MET A 5 -16.17 12.72 -7.46
CA MET A 5 -15.54 12.85 -8.15
C MET A 5 -15.06 12.93 -8.76
N GLN A 6 -15.18 12.85 -8.79
CA GLN A 6 -14.66 12.71 -9.49
C GLN A 6 -14.27 12.66 -10.12
N SER A 7 -14.53 12.62 -10.20
CA SER A 7 -13.99 12.46 -11.06
C SER A 7 -13.65 12.44 -11.57
N GLY A 8 -13.69 12.49 -11.59
CA GLY A 8 -13.04 12.42 -12.46
C GLY A 8 -12.73 12.42 -12.95
N ALA A 9 -13.01 12.48 -12.93
CA ALA A 9 -12.46 12.38 -13.65
C ALA A 9 -12.18 12.34 -14.21
N ALA A 10 -12.24 12.23 -14.24
CA ALA A 10 -11.68 12.09 -14.91
C ALA A 10 -11.34 12.02 -15.40
N HIS A 11 -11.24 11.92 -15.49
CA HIS A 11 -10.68 11.82 -16.16
C HIS A 11 -10.23 12.00 -16.87
N PRO A 12 -10.25 12.05 -17.10
CA PRO A 12 -9.87 12.33 -17.86
C PRO A 12 -9.21 12.35 -18.45
N ALA A 13 -8.94 12.14 -18.49
CA ALA A 13 -8.31 12.22 -19.00
C ALA A 13 -7.61 12.62 -19.37
N CYS A 14 -7.44 12.81 -19.44
CA CYS A 14 -6.67 13.18 -19.92
C CYS A 14 -5.74 13.67 -19.78
N GLY A 15 -5.82 13.91 -19.68
CA GLY A 15 -4.85 14.72 -19.45
C GLY A 15 -3.59 14.30 -19.43
N ALA A 16 -3.12 14.15 -19.63
CA ALA A 16 -1.83 13.95 -19.79
C ALA A 16 -0.93 15.00 -19.45
N THR A 17 -0.79 15.33 -18.34
CA THR A 17 0.14 16.36 -18.05
C THR A 17 1.56 15.91 -18.14
N GLY A 18 1.88 14.75 -17.72
CA GLY A 18 3.22 14.25 -17.87
C GLY A 18 4.23 14.77 -16.88
N GLU A 19 3.98 15.84 -16.21
CA GLU A 19 4.99 16.37 -15.31
C GLU A 19 4.93 15.79 -13.93
N VAL A 20 3.90 15.05 -13.61
CA VAL A 20 3.75 14.58 -12.25
C VAL A 20 4.54 13.31 -12.04
N ASN A 21 4.71 12.96 -10.78
CA ASN A 21 5.36 11.74 -10.37
C ASN A 21 4.69 10.54 -11.04
N PRO A 22 5.46 9.57 -11.57
CA PRO A 22 4.84 8.42 -12.25
C PRO A 22 3.80 7.69 -11.43
N LYS A 23 3.95 7.65 -10.11
CA LYS A 23 2.96 6.99 -9.26
C LYS A 23 1.72 7.83 -9.05
N GLN A 24 1.67 9.02 -9.61
CA GLN A 24 0.56 9.92 -9.43
C GLN A 24 0.00 10.41 -10.74
N THR A 25 0.45 9.88 -11.85
CA THR A 25 0.00 10.38 -13.15
C THR A 25 -1.42 9.95 -13.42
N PRO A 26 -2.15 10.74 -14.21
CA PRO A 26 -3.48 10.31 -14.63
C PRO A 26 -3.49 9.05 -15.48
N ALA A 27 -2.35 8.70 -16.09
CA ALA A 27 -2.29 7.52 -16.92
C ALA A 27 -2.44 6.25 -16.11
N GLY A 28 -1.98 6.25 -14.86
CA GLY A 28 -2.10 5.08 -14.03
C GLY A 28 -3.36 5.16 -13.17
N LYS A 29 -3.95 4.03 -12.90
CA LYS A 29 -5.06 3.97 -11.97
C LYS A 29 -4.53 4.07 -10.55
N LYS A 30 -5.25 4.82 -9.72
CA LYS A 30 -4.86 4.93 -8.32
C LYS A 30 -5.35 3.70 -7.59
N THR A 31 -4.57 2.64 -7.65
CA THR A 31 -4.90 1.42 -6.95
C THR A 31 -4.29 1.43 -5.57
N LEU A 32 -5.12 1.26 -4.56
CA LEU A 32 -4.68 1.15 -3.19
C LEU A 32 -4.74 -0.32 -2.79
N VAL A 33 -3.65 -0.84 -2.27
CA VAL A 33 -3.60 -2.21 -1.78
C VAL A 33 -3.60 -2.16 -0.26
N LEU A 34 -4.59 -2.80 0.33
CA LEU A 34 -4.67 -2.94 1.78
C LEU A 34 -4.23 -4.34 2.15
N LEU A 35 -3.22 -4.43 2.99
CA LEU A 35 -2.66 -5.72 3.39
C LEU A 35 -2.74 -5.80 4.91
N ALA A 36 -3.65 -6.62 5.39
CA ALA A 36 -3.93 -6.71 6.82
C ALA A 36 -3.34 -7.96 7.48
N THR A 37 -2.43 -8.64 6.77
CA THR A 37 -1.87 -9.86 7.31
C THR A 37 -0.46 -10.03 6.75
N ASP A 38 0.37 -10.75 7.47
CA ASP A 38 1.66 -11.18 6.95
C ASP A 38 1.62 -12.64 6.51
N SER A 39 0.43 -13.25 6.53
CA SER A 39 0.27 -14.64 6.10
C SER A 39 -1.13 -14.78 5.52
N LEU A 40 -1.23 -14.90 4.19
CA LEU A 40 -2.50 -14.94 3.49
C LEU A 40 -3.09 -16.33 3.49
N GLY A 41 -4.41 -16.39 3.75
CA GLY A 41 -5.14 -17.62 3.70
C GLY A 41 -5.07 -18.42 4.98
N GLN A 42 -5.83 -19.50 5.05
CA GLN A 42 -5.97 -20.25 6.28
C GLN A 42 -5.58 -21.72 6.15
N GLY A 43 -5.04 -22.10 5.01
CA GLY A 43 -4.66 -23.51 4.82
C GLY A 43 -3.39 -23.86 5.57
N ASP A 44 -2.36 -23.07 5.37
CA ASP A 44 -1.06 -23.30 5.98
C ASP A 44 -0.39 -21.96 6.22
N ALA A 45 0.03 -21.72 7.46
CA ALA A 45 0.55 -20.41 7.84
C ALA A 45 1.87 -20.09 7.14
N GLU A 46 2.74 -21.08 7.01
CA GLU A 46 4.02 -20.83 6.37
C GLU A 46 3.84 -20.57 4.87
N LEU A 47 2.94 -21.33 4.24
CA LEU A 47 2.61 -21.08 2.84
C LEU A 47 2.01 -19.69 2.68
N GLY A 48 1.13 -19.29 3.61
CA GLY A 48 0.53 -17.96 3.55
C GLY A 48 1.56 -16.86 3.62
N ARG A 49 2.60 -17.06 4.43
CA ARG A 49 3.68 -16.07 4.52
C ARG A 49 4.44 -15.97 3.21
N LYS A 50 4.71 -17.12 2.59
CA LYS A 50 5.40 -17.12 1.30
C LYS A 50 4.56 -16.43 0.23
N ILE A 51 3.23 -16.58 0.31
CA ILE A 51 2.35 -15.93 -0.65
C ILE A 51 2.44 -14.41 -0.49
N VAL A 52 2.44 -13.91 0.75
CA VAL A 52 2.57 -12.48 0.98
C VAL A 52 3.91 -11.97 0.47
N ILE A 53 4.98 -12.69 0.76
CA ILE A 53 6.31 -12.29 0.32
C ILE A 53 6.35 -12.22 -1.21
N ASN A 54 5.80 -13.24 -1.87
CA ASN A 54 5.78 -13.24 -3.32
C ASN A 54 4.91 -12.12 -3.87
N PHE A 55 3.80 -11.84 -3.22
CA PHE A 55 2.95 -10.73 -3.63
C PHE A 55 3.71 -9.42 -3.58
N ILE A 56 4.40 -9.16 -2.48
CA ILE A 56 5.17 -7.92 -2.33
C ILE A 56 6.25 -7.83 -3.40
N LYS A 57 6.95 -8.93 -3.64
CA LYS A 57 8.03 -8.92 -4.62
C LYS A 57 7.52 -8.71 -6.04
N THR A 58 6.25 -9.04 -6.28
CA THR A 58 5.67 -8.92 -7.62
C THR A 58 4.91 -7.63 -7.81
N MET A 59 4.66 -6.87 -6.73
CA MET A 59 3.86 -5.65 -6.83
C MET A 59 4.42 -4.64 -7.82
N LYS A 60 5.71 -4.63 -8.01
CA LYS A 60 6.32 -3.67 -8.94
C LYS A 60 5.77 -3.84 -10.35
N GLU A 61 5.25 -5.02 -10.69
CA GLU A 61 4.67 -5.24 -12.00
C GLU A 61 3.37 -4.48 -12.21
N MET A 62 2.78 -3.95 -11.14
CA MET A 62 1.61 -3.10 -11.28
C MET A 62 1.94 -1.74 -11.89
N GLY A 63 3.21 -1.37 -11.84
CA GLY A 63 3.66 -0.14 -12.48
C GLY A 63 3.00 1.09 -11.90
N ASP A 64 2.58 1.98 -12.78
CA ASP A 64 1.99 3.25 -12.37
C ASP A 64 0.61 3.10 -11.74
N ASP A 65 -0.01 1.95 -11.87
CA ASP A 65 -1.31 1.73 -11.26
C ASP A 65 -1.21 1.63 -9.74
N LEU A 66 -0.08 1.18 -9.23
CA LEU A 66 0.10 1.03 -7.78
C LEU A 66 0.32 2.40 -7.16
N TRP A 67 -0.61 2.83 -6.33
CA TRP A 67 -0.61 4.18 -5.78
C TRP A 67 -0.25 4.22 -4.31
N ARG A 68 -0.87 3.38 -3.51
CA ARG A 68 -0.60 3.33 -2.07
C ARG A 68 -0.72 1.90 -1.57
N LEU A 69 0.09 1.61 -0.56
CA LEU A 69 0.04 0.35 0.16
C LEU A 69 -0.22 0.66 1.61
N VAL A 70 -1.30 0.09 2.16
CA VAL A 70 -1.66 0.28 3.56
C VAL A 70 -1.43 -1.01 4.31
N LEU A 71 -0.65 -0.93 5.37
CA LEU A 71 -0.34 -2.09 6.20
C LEU A 71 -1.05 -1.98 7.54
N LEU A 72 -1.92 -2.93 7.82
CA LEU A 72 -2.72 -2.96 9.03
C LEU A 72 -2.52 -4.28 9.76
N ASN A 73 -2.82 -4.30 11.05
CA ASN A 73 -2.76 -5.51 11.85
C ASN A 73 -1.45 -6.25 11.58
N GLY A 74 -1.52 -7.55 11.29
CA GLY A 74 -0.30 -8.32 11.02
C GLY A 74 0.52 -7.81 9.85
N GLY A 75 -0.10 -7.06 8.95
CA GLY A 75 0.62 -6.50 7.80
C GLY A 75 1.73 -5.53 8.20
N VAL A 76 1.60 -4.87 9.36
CA VAL A 76 2.64 -3.92 9.77
C VAL A 76 3.97 -4.63 10.04
N LYS A 77 3.94 -5.93 10.28
CA LYS A 77 5.17 -6.68 10.53
C LYS A 77 6.07 -6.72 9.31
N LEU A 78 5.52 -6.45 8.14
CA LEU A 78 6.32 -6.44 6.91
C LEU A 78 7.20 -5.21 6.81
N ALA A 79 6.88 -4.16 7.55
CA ALA A 79 7.60 -2.88 7.46
C ALA A 79 8.61 -2.68 8.58
N VAL A 80 8.85 -3.70 9.40
CA VAL A 80 9.72 -3.55 10.57
C VAL A 80 11.00 -4.33 10.39
N GLU A 81 11.91 -4.06 11.29
CA GLU A 81 13.21 -4.71 11.34
C GLU A 81 13.05 -6.22 11.29
N GLY A 82 13.83 -6.89 10.46
CA GLY A 82 13.77 -8.34 10.31
C GLY A 82 12.86 -8.84 9.21
N SER A 83 12.08 -7.95 8.60
CA SER A 83 11.19 -8.37 7.53
C SER A 83 11.98 -8.77 6.29
N GLU A 84 11.57 -9.86 5.65
CA GLU A 84 12.24 -10.36 4.46
C GLU A 84 11.98 -9.50 3.23
N VAL A 85 10.97 -8.63 3.28
CA VAL A 85 10.60 -7.83 2.13
C VAL A 85 10.97 -6.35 2.29
N LEU A 86 11.77 -6.03 3.30
CA LEU A 86 12.20 -4.64 3.47
C LEU A 86 12.87 -4.06 2.23
N PRO A 87 13.81 -4.77 1.58
CA PRO A 87 14.43 -4.19 0.39
C PRO A 87 13.42 -3.85 -0.69
N GLN A 88 12.44 -4.74 -0.91
CA GLN A 88 11.42 -4.50 -1.92
C GLN A 88 10.54 -3.31 -1.56
N LEU A 89 10.14 -3.22 -0.29
CA LEU A 89 9.31 -2.10 0.14
C LEU A 89 10.07 -0.78 0.08
N GLN A 90 11.34 -0.80 0.43
CA GLN A 90 12.15 0.40 0.37
C GLN A 90 12.34 0.87 -1.08
N GLU A 91 12.52 -0.07 -1.98
CA GLU A 91 12.67 0.26 -3.38
C GLU A 91 11.38 0.90 -3.92
N LEU A 92 10.23 0.30 -3.58
CA LEU A 92 8.95 0.85 -4.02
C LEU A 92 8.72 2.24 -3.45
N ALA A 93 9.10 2.45 -2.20
CA ALA A 93 8.93 3.77 -1.57
C ALA A 93 9.80 4.81 -2.28
N GLU A 94 11.02 4.42 -2.67
CA GLU A 94 11.90 5.33 -3.37
C GLU A 94 11.36 5.69 -4.74
N GLU A 95 10.58 4.80 -5.33
CA GLU A 95 9.97 5.04 -6.63
C GLU A 95 8.68 5.85 -6.53
N GLY A 96 8.27 6.21 -5.33
CA GLY A 96 7.12 7.08 -5.15
C GLY A 96 5.90 6.42 -4.55
N LEU A 97 5.96 5.14 -4.22
CA LEU A 97 4.82 4.47 -3.61
C LEU A 97 4.60 5.02 -2.20
N GLY A 98 3.36 5.40 -1.91
CA GLY A 98 3.01 5.77 -0.54
C GLY A 98 2.76 4.53 0.27
N ILE A 99 3.60 4.28 1.27
CA ILE A 99 3.41 3.13 2.15
C ILE A 99 2.95 3.66 3.50
N LEU A 100 1.74 3.29 3.91
CA LEU A 100 1.14 3.74 5.14
C LEU A 100 1.11 2.60 6.14
N VAL A 101 1.70 2.83 7.31
CA VAL A 101 1.83 1.81 8.34
C VAL A 101 1.04 2.23 9.56
N CYS A 102 0.13 1.37 9.99
CA CYS A 102 -0.77 1.67 11.11
C CYS A 102 0.02 1.79 12.41
N GLY A 103 -0.02 2.98 13.02
CA GLY A 103 0.70 3.25 14.25
C GLY A 103 0.19 2.44 15.43
N PRO A 104 -1.12 2.46 15.71
CA PRO A 104 -1.65 1.65 16.82
C PRO A 104 -1.36 0.17 16.66
N CYS A 105 -1.35 -0.33 15.42
CA CYS A 105 -1.04 -1.74 15.20
C CYS A 105 0.41 -2.04 15.59
N LEU A 106 1.32 -1.15 15.22
CA LEU A 106 2.72 -1.32 15.60
C LEU A 106 2.87 -1.32 17.11
N LYS A 107 2.16 -0.43 17.79
CA LYS A 107 2.25 -0.35 19.25
C LYS A 107 1.74 -1.61 19.91
N THR A 108 0.65 -2.15 19.38
CA THR A 108 0.06 -3.36 19.96
C THR A 108 1.04 -4.53 19.88
N PHE A 109 1.81 -4.60 18.81
CA PHE A 109 2.80 -5.68 18.64
C PHE A 109 4.16 -5.34 19.26
N GLY A 110 4.31 -4.16 19.87
CA GLY A 110 5.59 -3.77 20.44
C GLY A 110 6.63 -3.46 19.38
N LEU A 111 6.21 -3.04 18.20
CA LEU A 111 7.11 -2.84 17.07
C LEU A 111 7.21 -1.38 16.63
N PHE A 112 6.66 -0.47 17.43
CA PHE A 112 6.56 0.93 17.01
C PHE A 112 7.92 1.52 16.62
N GLU A 113 8.95 1.21 17.41
CA GLU A 113 10.27 1.79 17.17
C GLU A 113 11.10 0.98 16.20
N LYS A 114 10.54 -0.11 15.67
CA LYS A 114 11.27 -0.97 14.75
C LYS A 114 10.85 -0.76 13.29
N LYS A 115 10.00 0.22 13.05
CA LYS A 115 9.56 0.52 11.68
C LYS A 115 10.75 0.98 10.85
N GLN A 116 10.92 0.38 9.67
CA GLN A 116 12.04 0.68 8.79
C GLN A 116 11.61 1.31 7.47
N VAL A 117 10.33 1.25 7.13
CA VAL A 117 9.86 1.81 5.85
C VAL A 117 8.43 2.28 6.04
N GLY A 118 8.03 3.25 5.21
CA GLY A 118 6.68 3.75 5.24
C GLY A 118 6.48 4.86 6.25
N GLU A 119 5.27 5.42 6.25
CA GLU A 119 4.90 6.51 7.13
C GLU A 119 3.82 6.03 8.08
N LEU A 120 3.88 6.52 9.31
CA LEU A 120 2.83 6.21 10.28
C LEU A 120 1.52 6.82 9.80
N THR A 121 0.45 6.07 9.97
CA THR A 121 -0.85 6.52 9.50
C THR A 121 -1.91 6.29 10.56
N SER A 122 -3.03 6.97 10.39
CA SER A 122 -4.20 6.82 11.23
C SER A 122 -5.35 6.31 10.38
N MET A 123 -6.44 5.92 11.04
CA MET A 123 -7.60 5.43 10.30
C MET A 123 -8.18 6.53 9.41
N LEU A 124 -8.08 7.80 9.85
CA LEU A 124 -8.58 8.89 9.02
C LEU A 124 -7.83 8.96 7.69
N ASP A 125 -6.50 8.85 7.74
CA ASP A 125 -5.70 8.88 6.53
C ASP A 125 -6.01 7.68 5.63
N ILE A 126 -6.26 6.53 6.24
CA ILE A 126 -6.58 5.34 5.49
C ILE A 126 -7.91 5.49 4.76
N ILE A 127 -8.94 5.98 5.48
CA ILE A 127 -10.24 6.19 4.88
C ILE A 127 -10.16 7.21 3.76
N THR A 128 -9.44 8.29 4.00
CA THR A 128 -9.27 9.33 2.97
C THR A 128 -8.60 8.75 1.74
N SER A 129 -7.57 7.94 1.95
CA SER A 129 -6.88 7.32 0.83
C SER A 129 -7.81 6.39 0.05
N MET A 130 -8.64 5.64 0.76
CA MET A 130 -9.60 4.76 0.08
C MET A 130 -10.60 5.55 -0.76
N GLN A 131 -11.02 6.71 -0.26
CA GLN A 131 -11.96 7.54 -1.02
C GLN A 131 -11.31 8.15 -2.24
N MET A 132 -10.02 8.42 -2.19
CA MET A 132 -9.32 8.99 -3.33
C MET A 132 -8.90 7.93 -4.34
N ALA A 133 -8.84 6.69 -3.92
CA ALA A 133 -8.39 5.62 -4.81
C ALA A 133 -9.45 5.30 -5.86
N GLU A 134 -9.00 4.94 -7.04
CA GLU A 134 -9.90 4.47 -8.08
C GLU A 134 -10.22 2.99 -7.90
N LYS A 135 -9.34 2.27 -7.24
CA LYS A 135 -9.52 0.85 -7.00
C LYS A 135 -8.87 0.49 -5.67
N VAL A 136 -9.56 -0.31 -4.90
CA VAL A 136 -9.04 -0.79 -3.62
C VAL A 136 -9.00 -2.31 -3.66
N VAL A 137 -7.81 -2.86 -3.41
CA VAL A 137 -7.62 -4.29 -3.32
C VAL A 137 -7.28 -4.62 -1.88
N SER A 138 -8.10 -5.46 -1.26
CA SER A 138 -7.92 -5.79 0.14
C SER A 138 -7.50 -7.24 0.29
N LEU A 139 -6.38 -7.46 0.97
CA LEU A 139 -5.84 -8.78 1.23
C LEU A 139 -5.82 -9.02 2.73
N THR A 140 -6.61 -9.97 3.17
CA THR A 140 -6.76 -10.25 4.60
C THR A 140 -6.56 -11.75 4.95
#